data_24004310a2db10cc6584d9ec4b084030
#
_entry.id   24004310a2db10cc6584d9ec4b084030
#
_cell.length_a   1.000
_cell.length_b   1.000
_cell.length_c   1.000
_cell.angle_alpha   90.00
_cell.angle_beta   90.00
_cell.angle_gamma   90.00
#
_symmetry.space_group_name_H-M   'P 1'
#
loop_
_entity.id
_entity.type
_entity.pdbx_description
1 polymer ?
#
loop_
_entity_poly.entity_id
_entity_poly.type
_entity_poly.pdbx_seq_one_letter_code
_entity_poly.pdbx_strand_id
1 'polypeptide(L)'
;MTDPIADFLTRIRNAVKANHKVVEAPGSKIKHEITKILYEQGYILAYKFDTDEKGHPSIKIALKWDAATKGNAIKDLKRVSRPGLRQYASVADMPRVLNGLGIAILSTSKGIMTDAKARKENVGGEVLCYIY
;
A
#
# COMPACT_ATOMS: atom_id res chain seq x y z
N MET A 1 -8.87 -16.83 9.84
CA MET A 1 -9.31 -15.48 9.42
C MET A 1 -8.45 -15.01 8.27
N THR A 2 -9.05 -14.56 7.18
CA THR A 2 -8.30 -14.10 6.00
C THR A 2 -7.95 -12.62 6.11
N ASP A 3 -6.80 -12.25 5.55
CA ASP A 3 -6.39 -10.84 5.48
C ASP A 3 -5.98 -10.54 4.03
N PRO A 4 -6.93 -10.10 3.19
CA PRO A 4 -6.65 -9.82 1.77
C PRO A 4 -5.60 -8.72 1.57
N ILE A 5 -5.53 -7.74 2.48
CA ILE A 5 -4.52 -6.66 2.40
C ILE A 5 -3.13 -7.24 2.65
N ALA A 6 -2.98 -8.09 3.69
CA ALA A 6 -1.70 -8.74 3.98
C ALA A 6 -1.24 -9.62 2.81
N ASP A 7 -2.16 -10.35 2.20
CA ASP A 7 -1.85 -11.16 1.01
C ASP A 7 -1.37 -10.28 -0.15
N PHE A 8 -2.05 -9.17 -0.40
CA PHE A 8 -1.68 -8.20 -1.43
C PHE A 8 -0.27 -7.65 -1.20
N LEU A 9 0.03 -7.21 0.02
CA LEU A 9 1.36 -6.70 0.37
C LEU A 9 2.43 -7.78 0.24
N THR A 10 2.12 -9.01 0.61
CA THR A 10 3.04 -10.16 0.49
C THR A 10 3.36 -10.46 -0.96
N ARG A 11 2.36 -10.42 -1.85
CA ARG A 11 2.58 -10.61 -3.30
C ARG A 11 3.55 -9.58 -3.87
N ILE A 12 3.35 -8.30 -3.49
CA ILE A 12 4.25 -7.23 -3.93
C ILE A 12 5.65 -7.44 -3.35
N ARG A 13 5.74 -7.75 -2.06
CA ARG A 13 7.03 -7.98 -1.39
C ARG A 13 7.82 -9.12 -2.05
N ASN A 14 7.15 -10.22 -2.34
CA ASN A 14 7.78 -11.38 -2.97
C ASN A 14 8.25 -11.06 -4.40
N ALA A 15 7.46 -10.30 -5.15
CA ALA A 15 7.84 -9.86 -6.49
C ALA A 15 9.06 -8.92 -6.46
N VAL A 16 9.11 -8.02 -5.48
CA VAL A 16 10.26 -7.14 -5.27
C VAL A 16 11.52 -7.95 -4.97
N LYS A 17 11.44 -8.92 -4.05
CA LYS A 17 12.58 -9.78 -3.68
C LYS A 17 13.06 -10.65 -4.84
N ALA A 18 12.13 -11.09 -5.69
CA ALA A 18 12.47 -11.93 -6.85
C ALA A 18 12.88 -11.11 -8.07
N ASN A 19 12.92 -9.79 -7.96
CA ASN A 19 13.24 -8.85 -9.05
C ASN A 19 12.31 -9.00 -10.26
N HIS A 20 11.05 -9.33 -10.02
CA HIS A 20 10.02 -9.33 -11.06
C HIS A 20 9.73 -7.89 -11.50
N LYS A 21 9.43 -7.69 -12.77
CA LYS A 21 9.05 -6.36 -13.29
C LYS A 21 7.58 -6.05 -13.09
N VAL A 22 6.75 -7.09 -13.07
CA VAL A 22 5.29 -6.96 -12.96
C VAL A 22 4.79 -7.94 -11.92
N VAL A 23 3.82 -7.51 -11.14
CA VAL A 23 3.09 -8.36 -10.20
C VAL A 23 1.59 -8.25 -10.49
N GLU A 24 0.90 -9.38 -10.39
CA GLU A 24 -0.55 -9.45 -10.58
C GLU A 24 -1.20 -9.96 -9.31
N ALA A 25 -2.34 -9.40 -8.94
CA ALA A 25 -3.05 -9.76 -7.72
C ALA A 25 -4.56 -9.61 -7.91
N PRO A 26 -5.38 -10.36 -7.13
CA PRO A 26 -6.81 -10.10 -7.09
C PRO A 26 -7.08 -8.68 -6.60
N GLY A 27 -8.09 -8.02 -7.20
CA GLY A 27 -8.44 -6.65 -6.85
C GLY A 27 -9.58 -6.54 -5.87
N SER A 28 -9.67 -5.37 -5.25
CA SER A 28 -10.81 -4.93 -4.45
C SER A 28 -10.74 -3.41 -4.36
N LYS A 29 -11.82 -2.78 -3.90
CA LYS A 29 -11.85 -1.32 -3.76
C LYS A 29 -10.68 -0.80 -2.91
N ILE A 30 -10.43 -1.42 -1.76
CA ILE A 30 -9.35 -1.01 -0.85
C ILE A 30 -7.98 -1.21 -1.54
N LYS A 31 -7.76 -2.35 -2.18
CA LYS A 31 -6.50 -2.62 -2.87
C LYS A 31 -6.27 -1.66 -4.04
N HIS A 32 -7.32 -1.28 -4.77
CA HIS A 32 -7.25 -0.27 -5.83
C HIS A 32 -6.79 1.07 -5.26
N GLU A 33 -7.36 1.49 -4.13
CA GLU A 33 -6.98 2.75 -3.49
C GLU A 33 -5.54 2.73 -2.99
N ILE A 34 -5.10 1.62 -2.40
CA ILE A 34 -3.70 1.44 -1.99
C ILE A 34 -2.77 1.53 -3.20
N THR A 35 -3.12 0.90 -4.31
CA THR A 35 -2.33 0.93 -5.55
C THR A 35 -2.18 2.35 -6.09
N LYS A 36 -3.26 3.12 -6.10
CA LYS A 36 -3.21 4.53 -6.53
C LYS A 36 -2.26 5.35 -5.66
N ILE A 37 -2.27 5.13 -4.34
CA ILE A 37 -1.38 5.82 -3.42
C ILE A 37 0.08 5.44 -3.70
N LEU A 38 0.37 4.17 -3.92
CA LEU A 38 1.73 3.71 -4.27
C LEU A 38 2.23 4.43 -5.53
N TYR A 39 1.38 4.59 -6.52
CA TYR A 39 1.72 5.30 -7.75
C TYR A 39 1.96 6.79 -7.48
N GLU A 40 1.06 7.45 -6.78
CA GLU A 40 1.16 8.88 -6.47
C GLU A 40 2.40 9.21 -5.65
N GLN A 41 2.80 8.31 -4.75
CA GLN A 41 3.97 8.48 -3.90
C GLN A 41 5.28 8.05 -4.57
N GLY A 42 5.20 7.56 -5.81
CA GLY A 42 6.40 7.22 -6.57
C GLY A 42 7.01 5.87 -6.24
N TYR A 43 6.27 4.96 -5.61
CA TYR A 43 6.76 3.63 -5.26
C TYR A 43 6.65 2.62 -6.38
N ILE A 44 5.74 2.83 -7.32
CA ILE A 44 5.55 1.95 -8.49
C ILE A 44 5.58 2.77 -9.77
N LEU A 45 5.91 2.10 -10.88
CA LEU A 45 6.04 2.75 -12.17
C LEU A 45 4.67 2.99 -12.83
N ALA A 46 3.81 2.02 -12.78
CA ALA A 46 2.47 2.08 -13.40
C ALA A 46 1.58 0.99 -12.80
N TYR A 47 0.29 1.12 -13.04
CA TYR A 47 -0.68 0.10 -12.65
C TYR A 47 -1.82 0.02 -13.67
N LYS A 48 -2.50 -1.13 -13.67
CA LYS A 48 -3.68 -1.33 -14.51
C LYS A 48 -4.70 -2.14 -13.72
N PHE A 49 -5.94 -1.69 -13.73
CA PHE A 49 -7.07 -2.44 -13.18
C PHE A 49 -7.80 -3.13 -14.34
N ASP A 50 -8.07 -4.42 -14.15
CA ASP A 50 -8.66 -5.26 -15.19
C ASP A 50 -9.60 -6.27 -14.54
N THR A 51 -10.20 -7.13 -15.36
CA THR A 51 -10.94 -8.29 -14.89
C THR A 51 -10.28 -9.55 -15.45
N ASP A 52 -10.31 -10.63 -14.68
CA ASP A 52 -9.79 -11.91 -15.14
C ASP A 52 -10.81 -12.59 -16.07
N GLU A 53 -10.48 -13.79 -16.56
CA GLU A 53 -11.36 -14.56 -17.46
C GLU A 53 -12.71 -14.87 -16.84
N LYS A 54 -12.79 -14.94 -15.52
CA LYS A 54 -14.02 -15.23 -14.77
C LYS A 54 -14.79 -13.97 -14.38
N GLY A 55 -14.31 -12.78 -14.79
CA GLY A 55 -14.93 -11.51 -14.46
C GLY A 55 -14.58 -10.97 -13.07
N HIS A 56 -13.61 -11.55 -12.38
CA HIS A 56 -13.14 -11.06 -11.10
C HIS A 56 -12.16 -9.90 -11.28
N PRO A 57 -12.21 -8.87 -10.41
CA PRO A 57 -11.27 -7.75 -10.52
C PRO A 57 -9.84 -8.21 -10.29
N SER A 58 -8.92 -7.66 -11.08
CA SER A 58 -7.49 -7.91 -10.94
C SER A 58 -6.71 -6.62 -11.01
N ILE A 59 -5.49 -6.63 -10.42
CA ILE A 59 -4.58 -5.51 -10.41
C ILE A 59 -3.26 -5.97 -11.00
N LYS A 60 -2.74 -5.21 -11.98
CA LYS A 60 -1.37 -5.40 -12.49
C LYS A 60 -0.56 -4.19 -12.08
N ILE A 61 0.61 -4.44 -11.50
CA ILE A 61 1.51 -3.39 -11.01
C ILE A 61 2.86 -3.56 -11.69
N ALA A 62 3.35 -2.51 -12.34
CA ALA A 62 4.71 -2.45 -12.84
C ALA A 62 5.60 -1.88 -11.75
N LEU A 63 6.56 -2.66 -11.27
CA LEU A 63 7.46 -2.27 -10.20
C LEU A 63 8.51 -1.30 -10.71
N LYS A 64 8.99 -0.45 -9.82
CA LYS A 64 9.92 0.62 -10.17
C LYS A 64 11.31 0.32 -9.62
N TRP A 65 12.30 0.32 -10.52
CA TRP A 65 13.70 0.25 -10.15
C TRP A 65 14.23 1.65 -9.81
N ASP A 66 14.94 1.77 -8.70
CA ASP A 66 15.58 3.02 -8.30
C ASP A 66 17.08 2.91 -8.58
N ALA A 67 17.55 3.64 -9.59
CA ALA A 67 18.94 3.62 -9.99
C ALA A 67 19.87 4.21 -8.91
N ALA A 68 19.38 5.16 -8.12
CA ALA A 68 20.16 5.80 -7.07
C ALA A 68 20.53 4.82 -5.94
N THR A 69 19.58 3.96 -5.55
CA THR A 69 19.78 2.95 -4.51
C THR A 69 20.15 1.58 -5.07
N LYS A 70 20.17 1.43 -6.41
CA LYS A 70 20.41 0.16 -7.12
C LYS A 70 19.50 -0.97 -6.65
N GLY A 71 18.22 -0.66 -6.46
CA GLY A 71 17.23 -1.61 -6.02
C GLY A 71 15.83 -1.17 -6.37
N ASN A 72 14.84 -1.90 -5.89
CA ASN A 72 13.44 -1.53 -6.09
C ASN A 72 13.11 -0.27 -5.28
N ALA A 73 12.23 0.58 -5.78
CA ALA A 73 11.78 1.77 -5.07
C ALA A 73 11.07 1.42 -3.76
N ILE A 74 10.41 0.27 -3.71
CA ILE A 74 9.83 -0.27 -2.48
C ILE A 74 10.91 -1.07 -1.74
N LYS A 75 11.23 -0.67 -0.52
CA LYS A 75 12.16 -1.42 0.33
C LYS A 75 11.43 -2.43 1.20
N ASP A 76 10.28 -2.06 1.76
CA ASP A 76 9.46 -2.97 2.55
C ASP A 76 8.00 -2.51 2.60
N LEU A 77 7.11 -3.47 2.88
CA LEU A 77 5.68 -3.25 3.09
C LEU A 77 5.28 -4.01 4.34
N LYS A 78 4.79 -3.30 5.36
CA LYS A 78 4.42 -3.90 6.63
C LYS A 78 2.94 -3.74 6.91
N ARG A 79 2.24 -4.85 7.12
CA ARG A 79 0.85 -4.84 7.58
C ARG A 79 0.83 -4.42 9.04
N VAL A 80 0.00 -3.44 9.40
CA VAL A 80 -0.12 -2.95 10.77
C VAL A 80 -1.42 -3.43 11.39
N SER A 81 -2.57 -2.91 10.94
CA SER A 81 -3.88 -3.35 11.45
C SER A 81 -4.25 -4.69 10.82
N ARG A 82 -4.69 -5.63 11.65
CA ARG A 82 -5.05 -6.97 11.20
C ARG A 82 -6.46 -7.31 11.65
N PRO A 83 -7.17 -8.23 10.97
CA PRO A 83 -8.52 -8.61 11.38
C PRO A 83 -8.65 -9.04 12.85
N GLY A 84 -7.64 -9.72 13.38
CA GLY A 84 -7.62 -10.16 14.79
C GLY A 84 -7.14 -9.10 15.77
N LEU A 85 -6.52 -8.02 15.30
CA LEU A 85 -6.01 -6.93 16.14
C LEU A 85 -5.98 -5.63 15.35
N ARG A 86 -7.07 -4.87 15.41
CA ARG A 86 -7.18 -3.59 14.71
C ARG A 86 -6.34 -2.52 15.39
N GLN A 87 -5.66 -1.71 14.59
CA GLN A 87 -4.80 -0.63 15.04
C GLN A 87 -5.32 0.71 14.51
N TYR A 88 -5.57 1.65 15.41
CA TYR A 88 -6.09 2.97 15.08
C TYR A 88 -5.13 4.04 15.57
N ALA A 89 -5.13 5.18 14.92
CA ALA A 89 -4.37 6.36 15.35
C ALA A 89 -5.23 7.61 15.24
N SER A 90 -5.16 8.45 16.27
CA SER A 90 -5.74 9.81 16.21
C SER A 90 -4.77 10.71 15.44
N VAL A 91 -5.22 11.93 15.13
CA VAL A 91 -4.36 12.93 14.49
C VAL A 91 -3.12 13.22 15.34
N ALA A 92 -3.29 13.30 16.67
CA ALA A 92 -2.20 13.59 17.59
C ALA A 92 -1.15 12.46 17.63
N ASP A 93 -1.59 11.21 17.45
CA ASP A 93 -0.72 10.03 17.54
C ASP A 93 -0.38 9.45 16.16
N MET A 94 -0.54 10.24 15.10
CA MET A 94 -0.30 9.78 13.73
C MET A 94 1.14 9.29 13.56
N PRO A 95 1.35 8.05 13.10
CA PRO A 95 2.69 7.50 12.94
C PRO A 95 3.47 8.21 11.83
N ARG A 96 4.77 8.27 12.00
CA ARG A 96 5.70 8.69 10.94
C ARG A 96 6.63 7.54 10.63
N VAL A 97 6.65 7.12 9.38
CA VAL A 97 7.46 6.00 8.93
C VAL A 97 8.83 6.53 8.51
N LEU A 98 9.90 6.03 9.14
CA LEU A 98 11.28 6.46 8.88
C LEU A 98 11.42 8.00 8.84
N ASN A 99 10.89 8.69 9.85
CA ASN A 99 10.93 10.15 9.94
C ASN A 99 10.37 10.88 8.72
N GLY A 100 9.35 10.30 8.08
CA GLY A 100 8.72 10.89 6.91
C GLY A 100 9.30 10.45 5.57
N LEU A 101 10.32 9.60 5.56
CA LEU A 101 10.87 9.02 4.33
C LEU A 101 9.97 7.94 3.76
N GLY A 102 9.19 7.27 4.60
CA GLY A 102 8.17 6.32 4.18
C GLY A 102 6.77 6.89 4.40
N ILE A 103 5.76 6.06 4.17
CA ILE A 103 4.35 6.44 4.36
C ILE A 103 3.62 5.41 5.20
N ALA A 104 2.60 5.87 5.93
CA ALA A 104 1.56 5.01 6.46
C ALA A 104 0.32 5.21 5.60
N ILE A 105 -0.42 4.14 5.33
CA ILE A 105 -1.69 4.20 4.62
C ILE A 105 -2.79 3.94 5.62
N LEU A 106 -3.77 4.85 5.70
CA LEU A 106 -4.85 4.79 6.67
C LEU A 106 -6.21 4.70 5.98
N SER A 107 -7.14 4.01 6.64
CA SER A 107 -8.55 4.05 6.29
C SER A 107 -9.24 5.04 7.23
N THR A 108 -9.74 6.13 6.68
CA THR A 108 -10.38 7.21 7.43
C THR A 108 -11.83 7.39 7.00
N SER A 109 -12.57 8.21 7.73
CA SER A 109 -13.94 8.59 7.36
C SER A 109 -14.00 9.32 6.01
N LYS A 110 -12.87 9.89 5.56
CA LYS A 110 -12.76 10.59 4.27
C LYS A 110 -12.09 9.74 3.18
N GLY A 111 -11.90 8.45 3.43
CA GLY A 111 -11.33 7.52 2.47
C GLY A 111 -9.96 6.99 2.86
N ILE A 112 -9.35 6.26 1.94
CA ILE A 112 -8.00 5.70 2.11
C ILE A 112 -7.00 6.79 1.73
N MET A 113 -6.04 7.06 2.62
CA MET A 113 -5.07 8.13 2.40
C MET A 113 -3.76 7.87 3.14
N THR A 114 -2.74 8.68 2.82
CA THR A 114 -1.46 8.65 3.53
C THR A 114 -1.58 9.35 4.89
N ASP A 115 -0.62 9.09 5.77
CA ASP A 115 -0.50 9.78 7.07
C ASP A 115 -0.36 11.29 6.89
N ALA A 116 0.43 11.74 5.90
CA ALA A 116 0.61 13.17 5.64
C ALA A 116 -0.71 13.85 5.26
N LYS A 117 -1.49 13.20 4.37
CA LYS A 117 -2.80 13.73 3.98
C LYS A 117 -3.78 13.70 5.14
N ALA A 118 -3.77 12.65 5.96
CA ALA A 118 -4.64 12.53 7.13
C ALA A 118 -4.35 13.65 8.15
N ARG A 119 -3.08 13.98 8.38
CA ARG A 119 -2.69 15.12 9.23
C ARG A 119 -3.22 16.43 8.65
N LYS A 120 -3.04 16.64 7.36
CA LYS A 120 -3.49 17.85 6.68
C LYS A 120 -5.00 18.01 6.76
N GLU A 121 -5.74 16.92 6.63
CA GLU A 121 -7.21 16.90 6.71
C GLU A 121 -7.73 16.84 8.15
N ASN A 122 -6.83 16.73 9.13
CA ASN A 122 -7.15 16.64 10.55
C ASN A 122 -8.07 15.46 10.89
N VAL A 123 -7.76 14.28 10.32
CA VAL A 123 -8.52 13.04 10.57
C VAL A 123 -7.59 11.92 11.02
N GLY A 124 -8.08 11.10 11.92
CA GLY A 124 -7.44 9.84 12.28
C GLY A 124 -8.14 8.67 11.60
N GLY A 125 -7.65 7.46 11.82
CA GLY A 125 -8.26 6.28 11.26
C GLY A 125 -7.51 4.99 11.56
N GLU A 126 -7.90 3.93 10.87
CA GLU A 126 -7.25 2.64 10.97
C GLU A 126 -5.94 2.65 10.18
N VAL A 127 -4.84 2.31 10.84
CA VAL A 127 -3.52 2.25 10.20
C VAL A 127 -3.40 0.90 9.49
N LEU A 128 -3.53 0.89 8.17
CA LEU A 128 -3.53 -0.34 7.39
C LEU A 128 -2.13 -0.93 7.24
N CYS A 129 -1.16 -0.12 6.84
CA CYS A 129 0.20 -0.60 6.56
C CYS A 129 1.21 0.54 6.54
N TYR A 130 2.49 0.16 6.60
CA TYR A 130 3.63 1.05 6.37
C TYR A 130 4.33 0.64 5.09
N ILE A 131 4.78 1.62 4.30
CA ILE A 131 5.52 1.43 3.05
C ILE A 131 6.76 2.32 3.08
N TYR A 132 7.90 1.76 2.75
CA TYR A 132 9.14 2.53 2.61
C TYR A 132 10.14 1.87 1.67
#